data_867fcbdd4c8997db13f1200501780da2
#
_entry.id   867fcbdd4c8997db13f1200501780da2
#
_cell.length_a   1.000
_cell.length_b   1.000
_cell.length_c   1.000
_cell.angle_alpha   90.00
_cell.angle_beta   90.00
_cell.angle_gamma   90.00
#
_symmetry.space_group_name_H-M   'P 1'
#
loop_
_entity.id
_entity.type
_entity.pdbx_description
1 polymer ?
#
loop_
_entity_poly.entity_id
_entity_poly.type
_entity_poly.pdbx_seq_one_letter_code
_entity_poly.pdbx_strand_id
1 'polypeptide(L)'
;MCGIFAYTGTKRDASAAVTEGLKRLDYRGYDSWGIAALVSDGFATTRHVGVVDPARANLPHSTVAIGHTRWATHGSVSEKNAHPHAASDESFTLAHNGIVENYAELKAQLQAKGYEFKTETDTEVIVRLLEEIRRREKNLMTAVRRTFAQLAGRNTIILLARDGTIIAARNGSPLVIGRNTNGEIYLSSDVLSFAPHVKEVCVVDNGTLVEIVGTEIRLMKVGGGTLRPRFEKNAIVGSEVSKGAYEHFMLKEIHDSPAVIRQTMRVSTKDIQKLASAVRAARNIYCIGSGTAGAAAAQIAFYLRTIARVPAVALIGAEASDYYGLFGRGDLFIAPSQSGETADVLEVLEYAKKKGAKIASHVNMPGSYMTRISDFPFMAQAGPEICVMSTKIFVSQIAWGFRLAHAVARKDAQGVRALGKLAKVMSALLADASFHTQIRDRARAYASGEHLFLLAKGQNVQIMREAMVKIIEGAYVHAHGIPAGDLKHYAITLMQPGTPVIALLSHDGLERDVENAIHEVEARGALVTVVGSSDKEYANMLALPDTQATSAIMNIIPLQLLAYYMAVARGNNVDKPRNIAKSVTVK
;
A
#
# COMPACT_ATOMS: atom_id res chain seq x y z
N MET A 1 -6.24 -5.59 -2.70
CA MET A 1 -5.69 -6.69 -1.87
C MET A 1 -6.76 -7.15 -0.89
N CYS A 2 -6.92 -8.46 -0.71
CA CYS A 2 -7.91 -9.03 0.17
C CYS A 2 -7.54 -8.93 1.66
N GLY A 3 -8.53 -9.04 2.55
CA GLY A 3 -8.35 -9.16 3.99
C GLY A 3 -8.76 -10.55 4.49
N ILE A 4 -7.90 -11.20 5.25
CA ILE A 4 -8.20 -12.44 5.98
C ILE A 4 -8.31 -12.13 7.47
N PHE A 5 -9.28 -12.78 8.12
CA PHE A 5 -9.44 -12.71 9.57
C PHE A 5 -9.91 -14.03 10.13
N ALA A 6 -9.40 -14.44 11.28
CA ALA A 6 -9.94 -15.53 12.09
C ALA A 6 -9.90 -15.19 13.57
N TYR A 7 -10.79 -15.83 14.29
CA TYR A 7 -10.89 -15.76 15.75
C TYR A 7 -11.17 -17.13 16.33
N THR A 8 -10.52 -17.43 17.45
CA THR A 8 -10.88 -18.53 18.34
C THR A 8 -10.81 -18.08 19.79
N GLY A 9 -11.85 -18.39 20.56
CA GLY A 9 -11.95 -18.01 21.97
C GLY A 9 -13.35 -18.21 22.52
N THR A 10 -13.47 -18.11 23.84
CA THR A 10 -14.76 -18.32 24.56
C THR A 10 -15.33 -17.04 25.18
N LYS A 11 -14.62 -15.91 25.09
CA LYS A 11 -15.05 -14.66 25.75
C LYS A 11 -15.91 -13.76 24.86
N ARG A 12 -15.79 -13.92 23.55
CA ARG A 12 -16.57 -13.17 22.55
C ARG A 12 -17.25 -14.16 21.61
N ASP A 13 -18.35 -13.77 21.03
CA ASP A 13 -18.89 -14.46 19.87
C ASP A 13 -17.95 -14.32 18.69
N ALA A 14 -17.52 -15.45 18.11
CA ALA A 14 -16.55 -15.48 17.03
C ALA A 14 -17.07 -14.79 15.76
N SER A 15 -18.36 -14.92 15.45
CA SER A 15 -18.98 -14.27 14.30
C SER A 15 -18.91 -12.74 14.42
N ALA A 16 -19.22 -12.21 15.61
CA ALA A 16 -19.13 -10.77 15.89
C ALA A 16 -17.67 -10.28 15.87
N ALA A 17 -16.73 -11.05 16.45
CA ALA A 17 -15.31 -10.70 16.44
C ALA A 17 -14.73 -10.67 15.02
N VAL A 18 -15.10 -11.63 14.17
CA VAL A 18 -14.67 -11.67 12.76
C VAL A 18 -15.31 -10.53 11.98
N THR A 19 -16.59 -10.24 12.19
CA THR A 19 -17.29 -9.11 11.53
C THR A 19 -16.60 -7.78 11.85
N GLU A 20 -16.28 -7.52 13.12
CA GLU A 20 -15.56 -6.32 13.53
C GLU A 20 -14.17 -6.25 12.87
N GLY A 21 -13.43 -7.37 12.88
CA GLY A 21 -12.12 -7.48 12.26
C GLY A 21 -12.16 -7.21 10.75
N LEU A 22 -13.13 -7.80 10.04
CA LEU A 22 -13.33 -7.56 8.61
C LEU A 22 -13.71 -6.11 8.32
N LYS A 23 -14.56 -5.50 9.17
CA LYS A 23 -14.91 -4.08 9.02
C LYS A 23 -13.69 -3.18 9.09
N ARG A 24 -12.73 -3.52 9.95
CA ARG A 24 -11.44 -2.81 10.04
C ARG A 24 -10.51 -3.13 8.87
N LEU A 25 -10.75 -4.21 8.12
CA LEU A 25 -10.02 -4.60 6.90
C LEU A 25 -10.67 -4.10 5.60
N ASP A 26 -11.79 -3.41 5.65
CA ASP A 26 -12.53 -2.93 4.49
C ASP A 26 -11.65 -2.14 3.48
N TYR A 27 -10.62 -1.41 3.96
CA TYR A 27 -9.70 -0.67 3.11
C TYR A 27 -8.80 -1.58 2.24
N ARG A 28 -8.77 -2.90 2.53
CA ARG A 28 -7.98 -3.88 1.78
C ARG A 28 -8.78 -4.52 0.64
N GLY A 29 -10.09 -4.68 0.78
CA GLY A 29 -10.96 -5.25 -0.24
C GLY A 29 -12.41 -4.96 0.11
N TYR A 30 -13.18 -4.51 -0.83
CA TYR A 30 -14.56 -4.05 -0.64
C TYR A 30 -15.51 -4.44 -1.78
N ASP A 31 -15.08 -5.40 -2.63
CA ASP A 31 -15.92 -5.91 -3.72
C ASP A 31 -16.93 -6.94 -3.21
N SER A 32 -16.51 -7.79 -2.27
CA SER A 32 -17.37 -8.74 -1.57
C SER A 32 -16.72 -9.18 -0.25
N TRP A 33 -17.51 -9.77 0.64
CA TRP A 33 -17.05 -10.32 1.91
C TRP A 33 -17.85 -11.55 2.31
N GLY A 34 -17.31 -12.32 3.25
CA GLY A 34 -18.05 -13.41 3.85
C GLY A 34 -17.38 -13.95 5.10
N ILE A 35 -18.17 -14.68 5.88
CA ILE A 35 -17.79 -15.26 7.17
C ILE A 35 -18.30 -16.70 7.19
N ALA A 36 -17.50 -17.61 7.74
CA ALA A 36 -17.92 -18.96 8.12
C ALA A 36 -17.62 -19.17 9.60
N ALA A 37 -18.65 -19.51 10.35
CA ALA A 37 -18.61 -19.82 11.77
C ALA A 37 -18.86 -21.31 12.00
N LEU A 38 -18.11 -21.93 12.91
CA LEU A 38 -18.32 -23.33 13.29
C LEU A 38 -19.55 -23.42 14.18
N VAL A 39 -20.49 -24.30 13.81
CA VAL A 39 -21.70 -24.62 14.59
C VAL A 39 -21.81 -26.14 14.79
N SER A 40 -22.77 -26.59 15.61
CA SER A 40 -22.94 -28.02 15.93
C SER A 40 -23.01 -28.93 14.68
N ASP A 41 -23.67 -28.45 13.63
CA ASP A 41 -24.00 -29.26 12.46
C ASP A 41 -23.10 -28.96 11.23
N GLY A 42 -22.01 -28.17 11.41
CA GLY A 42 -21.08 -27.83 10.31
C GLY A 42 -20.66 -26.37 10.33
N PHE A 43 -20.81 -25.69 9.20
CA PHE A 43 -20.45 -24.27 9.06
C PHE A 43 -21.67 -23.43 8.72
N ALA A 44 -21.99 -22.46 9.58
CA ALA A 44 -22.89 -21.38 9.20
C ALA A 44 -22.10 -20.34 8.41
N THR A 45 -22.52 -20.06 7.17
CA THR A 45 -21.80 -19.18 6.25
C THR A 45 -22.69 -18.07 5.73
N THR A 46 -22.17 -16.84 5.69
CA THR A 46 -22.79 -15.70 5.00
C THR A 46 -21.81 -15.08 4.01
N ARG A 47 -22.30 -14.63 2.84
CA ARG A 47 -21.51 -13.99 1.77
C ARG A 47 -22.30 -12.84 1.18
N HIS A 48 -21.63 -11.72 0.90
CA HIS A 48 -22.26 -10.51 0.38
C HIS A 48 -21.36 -9.75 -0.57
N VAL A 49 -21.97 -9.08 -1.54
CA VAL A 49 -21.30 -8.10 -2.41
C VAL A 49 -21.25 -6.77 -1.69
N GLY A 50 -20.15 -6.03 -1.90
CA GLY A 50 -19.90 -4.70 -1.36
C GLY A 50 -19.08 -4.71 -0.06
N VAL A 51 -19.12 -3.58 0.66
CA VAL A 51 -18.42 -3.37 1.93
C VAL A 51 -19.03 -4.20 3.07
N VAL A 52 -18.22 -4.48 4.09
CA VAL A 52 -18.69 -5.21 5.27
C VAL A 52 -19.79 -4.43 6.00
N ASP A 53 -20.97 -5.03 6.07
CA ASP A 53 -22.11 -4.51 6.81
C ASP A 53 -22.43 -5.44 8.00
N PRO A 54 -22.16 -5.01 9.24
CA PRO A 54 -22.43 -5.81 10.43
C PRO A 54 -23.90 -6.25 10.58
N ALA A 55 -24.86 -5.46 10.08
CA ALA A 55 -26.28 -5.81 10.14
C ALA A 55 -26.64 -7.03 9.25
N ARG A 56 -25.79 -7.34 8.26
CA ARG A 56 -25.96 -8.50 7.37
C ARG A 56 -25.18 -9.73 7.82
N ALA A 57 -24.33 -9.61 8.86
CA ALA A 57 -23.54 -10.72 9.42
C ALA A 57 -24.35 -11.51 10.47
N ASN A 58 -25.57 -11.91 10.14
CA ASN A 58 -26.44 -12.64 11.07
C ASN A 58 -26.09 -14.14 11.05
N LEU A 59 -25.18 -14.54 11.95
CA LEU A 59 -24.74 -15.92 12.11
C LEU A 59 -25.02 -16.40 13.56
N PRO A 60 -25.25 -17.71 13.76
CA PRO A 60 -25.37 -18.29 15.10
C PRO A 60 -24.10 -18.03 15.94
N HIS A 61 -24.25 -18.05 17.26
CA HIS A 61 -23.13 -17.93 18.20
C HIS A 61 -22.13 -19.05 17.96
N SER A 62 -20.84 -18.66 17.96
CA SER A 62 -19.74 -19.58 17.75
C SER A 62 -18.50 -19.16 18.55
N THR A 63 -17.64 -20.12 18.87
CA THR A 63 -16.33 -19.89 19.49
C THR A 63 -15.20 -19.80 18.47
N VAL A 64 -15.44 -20.19 17.21
CA VAL A 64 -14.43 -20.21 16.16
C VAL A 64 -15.05 -19.77 14.82
N ALA A 65 -14.47 -18.79 14.17
CA ALA A 65 -14.89 -18.33 12.85
C ALA A 65 -13.72 -17.83 12.01
N ILE A 66 -13.88 -17.87 10.69
CA ILE A 66 -13.00 -17.24 9.72
C ILE A 66 -13.79 -16.31 8.80
N GLY A 67 -13.13 -15.31 8.27
CA GLY A 67 -13.75 -14.38 7.34
C GLY A 67 -12.77 -13.75 6.38
N HIS A 68 -13.33 -13.11 5.34
CA HIS A 68 -12.60 -12.57 4.24
C HIS A 68 -13.26 -11.32 3.66
N THR A 69 -12.45 -10.32 3.29
CA THR A 69 -12.85 -9.21 2.42
C THR A 69 -12.11 -9.35 1.09
N ARG A 70 -12.86 -9.36 -0.02
CA ARG A 70 -12.33 -9.65 -1.35
C ARG A 70 -12.09 -8.38 -2.15
N TRP A 71 -10.93 -8.31 -2.79
CA TRP A 71 -10.65 -7.52 -3.97
C TRP A 71 -10.54 -8.49 -5.14
N ALA A 72 -11.48 -8.42 -6.08
CA ALA A 72 -11.64 -9.43 -7.13
C ALA A 72 -10.49 -9.40 -8.13
N THR A 73 -9.86 -10.55 -8.35
CA THR A 73 -8.82 -10.79 -9.36
C THR A 73 -9.28 -11.81 -10.39
N HIS A 74 -9.89 -12.92 -9.95
CA HIS A 74 -10.42 -14.00 -10.79
C HIS A 74 -11.90 -14.23 -10.48
N GLY A 75 -12.73 -14.24 -11.51
CA GLY A 75 -14.17 -14.38 -11.40
C GLY A 75 -14.89 -13.07 -11.05
N SER A 76 -16.14 -12.99 -11.46
CA SER A 76 -17.01 -11.82 -11.29
C SER A 76 -17.22 -11.45 -9.80
N VAL A 77 -17.59 -10.19 -9.56
CA VAL A 77 -18.02 -9.75 -8.22
C VAL A 77 -19.43 -10.28 -7.97
N SER A 78 -19.52 -11.34 -7.17
CA SER A 78 -20.78 -12.01 -6.82
C SER A 78 -20.67 -12.71 -5.47
N GLU A 79 -21.80 -13.00 -4.84
CA GLU A 79 -21.83 -13.76 -3.57
C GLU A 79 -21.29 -15.18 -3.74
N LYS A 80 -21.49 -15.79 -4.91
CA LYS A 80 -20.97 -17.12 -5.27
C LYS A 80 -19.43 -17.16 -5.26
N ASN A 81 -18.79 -16.08 -5.70
CA ASN A 81 -17.33 -15.94 -5.77
C ASN A 81 -16.71 -15.31 -4.50
N ALA A 82 -17.54 -14.93 -3.51
CA ALA A 82 -17.06 -14.44 -2.23
C ALA A 82 -16.53 -15.60 -1.36
N HIS A 83 -15.42 -15.38 -0.65
CA HIS A 83 -14.86 -16.35 0.29
C HIS A 83 -15.60 -16.29 1.65
N PRO A 84 -15.50 -17.35 2.48
CA PRO A 84 -14.78 -18.62 2.32
C PRO A 84 -15.46 -19.63 1.38
N HIS A 85 -14.67 -20.57 0.81
CA HIS A 85 -15.17 -21.70 0.00
C HIS A 85 -15.09 -22.99 0.81
N ALA A 86 -16.17 -23.78 0.82
CA ALA A 86 -16.26 -25.05 1.55
C ALA A 86 -15.81 -26.24 0.69
N ALA A 87 -15.28 -27.26 1.35
CA ALA A 87 -15.10 -28.58 0.79
C ALA A 87 -16.44 -29.21 0.38
N SER A 88 -16.42 -30.16 -0.55
CA SER A 88 -17.62 -30.85 -1.06
C SER A 88 -18.33 -31.67 0.04
N ASP A 89 -17.55 -32.19 0.98
CA ASP A 89 -18.01 -32.97 2.15
C ASP A 89 -18.17 -32.13 3.42
N GLU A 90 -18.04 -30.79 3.29
CA GLU A 90 -18.10 -29.84 4.40
C GLU A 90 -17.12 -30.13 5.55
N SER A 91 -16.03 -30.85 5.29
CA SER A 91 -15.03 -31.15 6.31
C SER A 91 -14.17 -29.95 6.70
N PHE A 92 -14.08 -28.94 5.83
CA PHE A 92 -13.41 -27.67 6.07
C PHE A 92 -13.96 -26.55 5.18
N THR A 93 -13.65 -25.33 5.55
CA THR A 93 -13.86 -24.13 4.73
C THR A 93 -12.59 -23.30 4.67
N LEU A 94 -12.34 -22.57 3.56
CA LEU A 94 -11.07 -21.92 3.27
C LEU A 94 -11.25 -20.52 2.69
N ALA A 95 -10.45 -19.57 3.17
CA ALA A 95 -10.27 -18.24 2.57
C ALA A 95 -8.83 -18.07 2.07
N HIS A 96 -8.64 -17.24 1.04
CA HIS A 96 -7.36 -17.09 0.35
C HIS A 96 -7.11 -15.63 -0.03
N ASN A 97 -5.91 -15.15 0.27
CA ASN A 97 -5.32 -13.92 -0.25
C ASN A 97 -4.18 -14.30 -1.20
N GLY A 98 -4.26 -13.91 -2.44
CA GLY A 98 -3.26 -14.23 -3.44
C GLY A 98 -3.86 -14.47 -4.81
N ILE A 99 -3.00 -14.92 -5.71
CA ILE A 99 -3.35 -15.49 -7.02
C ILE A 99 -2.58 -16.81 -7.14
N VAL A 100 -3.31 -17.88 -7.45
CA VAL A 100 -2.70 -19.18 -7.79
C VAL A 100 -2.26 -19.12 -9.26
N GLU A 101 -1.00 -18.76 -9.51
CA GLU A 101 -0.50 -18.50 -10.88
C GLU A 101 -0.63 -19.73 -11.80
N ASN A 102 -0.55 -20.94 -11.24
CA ASN A 102 -0.73 -22.19 -11.96
C ASN A 102 -2.16 -22.76 -11.85
N TYR A 103 -3.18 -21.92 -11.53
CA TYR A 103 -4.56 -22.39 -11.29
C TYR A 103 -5.17 -23.11 -12.50
N ALA A 104 -4.90 -22.65 -13.71
CA ALA A 104 -5.47 -23.23 -14.92
C ALA A 104 -4.99 -24.67 -15.14
N GLU A 105 -3.69 -24.93 -14.93
CA GLU A 105 -3.10 -26.26 -14.99
C GLU A 105 -3.67 -27.19 -13.92
N LEU A 106 -3.68 -26.73 -12.66
CA LEU A 106 -4.22 -27.51 -11.54
C LEU A 106 -5.72 -27.80 -11.75
N LYS A 107 -6.49 -26.83 -12.24
CA LYS A 107 -7.91 -27.00 -12.54
C LYS A 107 -8.14 -28.07 -13.59
N ALA A 108 -7.40 -28.04 -14.71
CA ALA A 108 -7.50 -29.05 -15.75
C ALA A 108 -7.17 -30.47 -15.24
N GLN A 109 -6.11 -30.60 -14.43
CA GLN A 109 -5.74 -31.88 -13.80
C GLN A 109 -6.83 -32.43 -12.89
N LEU A 110 -7.47 -31.55 -12.09
CA LEU A 110 -8.55 -31.94 -11.18
C LEU A 110 -9.84 -32.28 -11.93
N GLN A 111 -10.19 -31.53 -12.98
CA GLN A 111 -11.32 -31.85 -13.85
C GLN A 111 -11.16 -33.21 -14.54
N ALA A 112 -9.96 -33.54 -14.99
CA ALA A 112 -9.66 -34.89 -15.54
C ALA A 112 -9.85 -36.01 -14.51
N LYS A 113 -9.81 -35.70 -13.22
CA LYS A 113 -10.12 -36.65 -12.12
C LYS A 113 -11.59 -36.61 -11.65
N GLY A 114 -12.44 -35.85 -12.35
CA GLY A 114 -13.87 -35.77 -12.06
C GLY A 114 -14.28 -34.72 -11.02
N TYR A 115 -13.39 -33.78 -10.66
CA TYR A 115 -13.77 -32.69 -9.77
C TYR A 115 -14.57 -31.62 -10.51
N GLU A 116 -15.70 -31.21 -9.92
CA GLU A 116 -16.53 -30.12 -10.39
C GLU A 116 -16.16 -28.81 -9.69
N PHE A 117 -16.23 -27.71 -10.42
CA PHE A 117 -15.97 -26.36 -9.94
C PHE A 117 -17.26 -25.55 -9.93
N LYS A 118 -17.62 -25.02 -8.77
CA LYS A 118 -18.86 -24.26 -8.57
C LYS A 118 -18.65 -22.76 -8.74
N THR A 119 -17.41 -22.27 -8.62
CA THR A 119 -17.06 -20.84 -8.68
C THR A 119 -16.08 -20.55 -9.82
N GLU A 120 -15.88 -19.27 -10.09
CA GLU A 120 -14.94 -18.79 -11.11
C GLU A 120 -13.56 -18.44 -10.49
N THR A 121 -13.42 -18.61 -9.16
CA THR A 121 -12.22 -18.20 -8.44
C THR A 121 -11.10 -19.22 -8.58
N ASP A 122 -9.86 -18.75 -8.60
CA ASP A 122 -8.65 -19.57 -8.48
C ASP A 122 -8.56 -20.24 -7.11
N THR A 123 -9.20 -19.69 -6.09
CA THR A 123 -9.24 -20.25 -4.72
C THR A 123 -9.93 -21.61 -4.66
N GLU A 124 -10.96 -21.86 -5.46
CA GLU A 124 -11.62 -23.17 -5.45
C GLU A 124 -10.66 -24.29 -5.88
N VAL A 125 -9.66 -23.99 -6.69
CA VAL A 125 -8.62 -24.96 -7.06
C VAL A 125 -7.86 -25.45 -5.82
N ILE A 126 -7.58 -24.56 -4.84
CA ILE A 126 -6.93 -24.93 -3.58
C ILE A 126 -7.82 -25.90 -2.80
N VAL A 127 -9.13 -25.64 -2.74
CA VAL A 127 -10.09 -26.51 -2.04
C VAL A 127 -10.10 -27.89 -2.67
N ARG A 128 -10.29 -27.99 -4.00
CA ARG A 128 -10.34 -29.27 -4.72
C ARG A 128 -9.03 -30.03 -4.66
N LEU A 129 -7.87 -29.33 -4.72
CA LEU A 129 -6.56 -29.96 -4.59
C LEU A 129 -6.35 -30.54 -3.18
N LEU A 130 -6.81 -29.83 -2.15
CA LEU A 130 -6.75 -30.33 -0.78
C LEU A 130 -7.65 -31.57 -0.59
N GLU A 131 -8.85 -31.58 -1.15
CA GLU A 131 -9.74 -32.76 -1.14
C GLU A 131 -9.05 -33.97 -1.80
N GLU A 132 -8.43 -33.78 -2.97
CA GLU A 132 -7.70 -34.85 -3.67
C GLU A 132 -6.54 -35.41 -2.83
N ILE A 133 -5.75 -34.52 -2.21
CA ILE A 133 -4.63 -34.94 -1.38
C ILE A 133 -5.12 -35.69 -0.14
N ARG A 134 -6.24 -35.25 0.46
CA ARG A 134 -6.84 -35.89 1.66
C ARG A 134 -7.36 -37.30 1.41
N ARG A 135 -7.60 -37.70 0.19
CA ARG A 135 -7.94 -39.10 -0.12
C ARG A 135 -6.85 -40.07 0.38
N ARG A 136 -5.58 -39.63 0.30
CA ARG A 136 -4.40 -40.46 0.67
C ARG A 136 -3.71 -40.01 1.96
N GLU A 137 -3.89 -38.75 2.35
CA GLU A 137 -3.28 -38.15 3.53
C GLU A 137 -4.34 -37.79 4.57
N LYS A 138 -4.37 -38.55 5.67
CA LYS A 138 -5.41 -38.34 6.70
C LYS A 138 -5.07 -37.19 7.66
N ASN A 139 -3.79 -36.90 7.86
CA ASN A 139 -3.37 -35.78 8.70
C ASN A 139 -3.60 -34.47 7.96
N LEU A 140 -4.54 -33.65 8.46
CA LEU A 140 -4.96 -32.41 7.80
C LEU A 140 -3.81 -31.42 7.61
N MET A 141 -2.98 -31.23 8.63
CA MET A 141 -1.82 -30.32 8.56
C MET A 141 -0.83 -30.74 7.47
N THR A 142 -0.56 -32.03 7.33
CA THR A 142 0.28 -32.60 6.27
C THR A 142 -0.38 -32.42 4.90
N ALA A 143 -1.69 -32.62 4.79
CA ALA A 143 -2.42 -32.43 3.57
C ALA A 143 -2.38 -30.95 3.10
N VAL A 144 -2.62 -30.01 4.01
CA VAL A 144 -2.50 -28.57 3.73
C VAL A 144 -1.07 -28.22 3.30
N ARG A 145 -0.04 -28.73 3.99
CA ARG A 145 1.35 -28.52 3.61
C ARG A 145 1.66 -29.00 2.19
N ARG A 146 1.20 -30.21 1.81
CA ARG A 146 1.37 -30.76 0.46
C ARG A 146 0.61 -29.98 -0.60
N THR A 147 -0.59 -29.53 -0.28
CA THR A 147 -1.39 -28.65 -1.14
C THR A 147 -0.67 -27.34 -1.38
N PHE A 148 -0.27 -26.68 -0.30
CA PHE A 148 0.36 -25.36 -0.37
C PHE A 148 1.70 -25.38 -1.13
N ALA A 149 2.45 -26.47 -1.04
CA ALA A 149 3.72 -26.66 -1.77
C ALA A 149 3.54 -26.79 -3.30
N GLN A 150 2.32 -27.04 -3.81
CA GLN A 150 2.02 -27.13 -5.24
C GLN A 150 1.51 -25.82 -5.83
N LEU A 151 1.20 -24.81 -4.98
CA LEU A 151 0.71 -23.52 -5.45
C LEU A 151 1.87 -22.66 -5.93
N ALA A 152 1.81 -22.19 -7.16
CA ALA A 152 2.69 -21.15 -7.66
C ALA A 152 2.17 -19.76 -7.29
N GLY A 153 3.08 -18.78 -7.17
CA GLY A 153 2.75 -17.41 -6.84
C GLY A 153 2.78 -17.09 -5.34
N ARG A 154 2.28 -15.92 -4.99
CA ARG A 154 2.27 -15.38 -3.63
C ARG A 154 0.91 -15.63 -2.97
N ASN A 155 0.83 -16.68 -2.14
CA ASN A 155 -0.42 -17.17 -1.57
C ASN A 155 -0.41 -17.12 -0.04
N THR A 156 -1.55 -16.77 0.56
CA THR A 156 -1.81 -16.91 1.99
C THR A 156 -3.21 -17.47 2.18
N ILE A 157 -3.31 -18.63 2.79
CA ILE A 157 -4.58 -19.31 3.04
C ILE A 157 -4.88 -19.40 4.52
N ILE A 158 -6.17 -19.44 4.83
CA ILE A 158 -6.69 -19.79 6.15
C ILE A 158 -7.83 -20.78 5.98
N LEU A 159 -7.80 -21.82 6.78
CA LEU A 159 -8.76 -22.92 6.76
C LEU A 159 -9.33 -23.10 8.15
N LEU A 160 -10.62 -23.31 8.25
CA LEU A 160 -11.33 -23.76 9.44
C LEU A 160 -11.82 -25.19 9.20
N ALA A 161 -11.36 -26.13 10.02
CA ALA A 161 -11.79 -27.51 9.99
C ALA A 161 -13.03 -27.75 10.89
N ARG A 162 -13.75 -28.84 10.64
CA ARG A 162 -14.98 -29.17 11.37
C ARG A 162 -14.76 -29.50 12.85
N ASP A 163 -13.53 -29.82 13.25
CA ASP A 163 -13.15 -30.03 14.66
C ASP A 163 -12.76 -28.72 15.39
N GLY A 164 -12.86 -27.57 14.72
CA GLY A 164 -12.48 -26.26 15.25
C GLY A 164 -11.01 -25.89 15.05
N THR A 165 -10.21 -26.76 14.45
CA THR A 165 -8.82 -26.46 14.12
C THR A 165 -8.73 -25.37 13.04
N ILE A 166 -7.92 -24.34 13.28
CA ILE A 166 -7.56 -23.35 12.27
C ILE A 166 -6.18 -23.69 11.73
N ILE A 167 -6.05 -23.83 10.40
CA ILE A 167 -4.76 -23.98 9.74
C ILE A 167 -4.58 -22.81 8.78
N ALA A 168 -3.40 -22.19 8.82
CA ALA A 168 -3.04 -21.18 7.85
C ALA A 168 -1.66 -21.47 7.23
N ALA A 169 -1.43 -20.98 6.02
CA ALA A 169 -0.13 -21.07 5.37
C ALA A 169 0.16 -19.74 4.65
N ARG A 170 1.40 -19.28 4.74
CA ARG A 170 1.83 -18.01 4.16
C ARG A 170 3.01 -18.17 3.21
N ASN A 171 2.85 -17.61 2.00
CA ASN A 171 3.93 -17.31 1.07
C ASN A 171 3.55 -16.07 0.23
N GLY A 172 3.48 -14.90 0.86
CA GLY A 172 3.06 -13.67 0.16
C GLY A 172 2.36 -12.69 1.07
N SER A 173 1.04 -12.56 0.93
CA SER A 173 0.25 -11.61 1.73
C SER A 173 0.52 -11.75 3.23
N PRO A 174 0.53 -10.63 3.97
CA PRO A 174 0.84 -10.64 5.40
C PRO A 174 -0.08 -11.57 6.19
N LEU A 175 0.45 -12.14 7.27
CA LEU A 175 -0.30 -12.90 8.26
C LEU A 175 0.30 -12.65 9.64
N VAL A 176 -0.54 -12.28 10.60
CA VAL A 176 -0.14 -11.94 11.96
C VAL A 176 -1.07 -12.65 12.94
N ILE A 177 -0.48 -13.26 13.95
CA ILE A 177 -1.21 -13.86 15.07
C ILE A 177 -1.23 -12.82 16.20
N GLY A 178 -2.41 -12.56 16.76
CA GLY A 178 -2.58 -11.78 17.98
C GLY A 178 -3.09 -12.65 19.11
N ARG A 179 -2.62 -12.39 20.34
CA ARG A 179 -3.18 -13.04 21.54
C ARG A 179 -3.39 -12.05 22.67
N ASN A 180 -4.37 -12.34 23.49
CA ASN A 180 -4.59 -11.61 24.74
C ASN A 180 -4.41 -12.53 25.95
N THR A 181 -4.56 -11.94 27.14
CA THR A 181 -4.41 -12.66 28.42
C THR A 181 -5.60 -13.59 28.74
N ASN A 182 -6.69 -13.50 27.98
CA ASN A 182 -7.92 -14.27 28.21
C ASN A 182 -7.95 -15.57 27.40
N GLY A 183 -6.87 -15.92 26.69
CA GLY A 183 -6.80 -17.10 25.84
C GLY A 183 -7.48 -16.94 24.47
N GLU A 184 -7.83 -15.71 24.07
CA GLU A 184 -8.36 -15.45 22.74
C GLU A 184 -7.22 -15.31 21.74
N ILE A 185 -7.36 -15.93 20.56
CA ILE A 185 -6.41 -15.87 19.48
C ILE A 185 -7.07 -15.24 18.25
N TYR A 186 -6.37 -14.34 17.66
CA TYR A 186 -6.70 -13.63 16.42
C TYR A 186 -5.66 -13.96 15.37
N LEU A 187 -6.09 -14.18 14.14
CA LEU A 187 -5.21 -14.36 12.99
C LEU A 187 -5.69 -13.46 11.87
N SER A 188 -4.84 -12.59 11.36
CA SER A 188 -5.25 -11.63 10.34
C SER A 188 -4.13 -11.26 9.38
N SER A 189 -4.53 -10.78 8.22
CA SER A 189 -3.62 -10.17 7.24
C SER A 189 -3.15 -8.78 7.63
N ASP A 190 -3.72 -8.16 8.68
CA ASP A 190 -3.28 -6.86 9.20
C ASP A 190 -3.56 -6.73 10.69
N VAL A 191 -2.56 -6.28 11.44
CA VAL A 191 -2.64 -6.09 12.89
C VAL A 191 -3.70 -5.04 13.28
N LEU A 192 -3.97 -4.05 12.43
CA LEU A 192 -4.98 -3.01 12.68
C LEU A 192 -6.38 -3.59 12.91
N SER A 193 -6.66 -4.75 12.35
CA SER A 193 -7.97 -5.41 12.46
C SER A 193 -8.32 -5.85 13.89
N PHE A 194 -7.31 -6.19 14.69
CA PHE A 194 -7.49 -6.66 16.08
C PHE A 194 -6.63 -5.89 17.11
N ALA A 195 -5.95 -4.84 16.71
CA ALA A 195 -5.03 -4.10 17.59
C ALA A 195 -5.59 -3.72 18.96
N PRO A 196 -6.88 -3.29 19.10
CA PRO A 196 -7.45 -2.96 20.41
C PRO A 196 -7.64 -4.14 21.35
N HIS A 197 -7.67 -5.37 20.82
CA HIS A 197 -8.04 -6.57 21.56
C HIS A 197 -6.84 -7.41 22.00
N VAL A 198 -5.63 -7.13 21.48
CA VAL A 198 -4.45 -7.96 21.74
C VAL A 198 -3.30 -7.16 22.34
N LYS A 199 -2.53 -7.79 23.21
CA LYS A 199 -1.34 -7.20 23.82
C LYS A 199 -0.05 -7.63 23.13
N GLU A 200 -0.07 -8.81 22.49
CA GLU A 200 1.11 -9.41 21.86
C GLU A 200 0.76 -9.89 20.45
N VAL A 201 1.72 -9.74 19.55
CA VAL A 201 1.60 -10.14 18.16
C VAL A 201 2.79 -11.00 17.73
N CYS A 202 2.54 -11.96 16.86
CA CYS A 202 3.57 -12.76 16.20
C CYS A 202 3.39 -12.68 14.70
N VAL A 203 4.36 -12.11 13.99
CA VAL A 203 4.34 -12.05 12.53
C VAL A 203 4.73 -13.43 11.98
N VAL A 204 3.90 -13.97 11.11
CA VAL A 204 4.15 -15.25 10.43
C VAL A 204 5.05 -15.00 9.21
N ASP A 205 6.18 -15.72 9.10
CA ASP A 205 7.11 -15.60 7.98
C ASP A 205 6.62 -16.33 6.73
N ASN A 206 7.14 -15.95 5.55
CA ASN A 206 6.91 -16.71 4.31
C ASN A 206 7.42 -18.15 4.45
N GLY A 207 6.73 -19.08 3.81
CA GLY A 207 7.03 -20.52 3.90
C GLY A 207 6.67 -21.14 5.25
N THR A 208 5.76 -20.51 6.03
CA THR A 208 5.32 -20.99 7.34
C THR A 208 3.86 -21.42 7.33
N LEU A 209 3.59 -22.56 7.96
CA LEU A 209 2.24 -22.99 8.34
C LEU A 209 1.99 -22.67 9.80
N VAL A 210 0.73 -22.37 10.11
CA VAL A 210 0.19 -22.14 11.46
C VAL A 210 -0.89 -23.16 11.71
N GLU A 211 -0.87 -23.82 12.86
CA GLU A 211 -1.98 -24.63 13.38
C GLU A 211 -2.41 -24.05 14.72
N ILE A 212 -3.70 -23.85 14.88
CA ILE A 212 -4.32 -23.37 16.13
C ILE A 212 -5.39 -24.38 16.54
N VAL A 213 -5.22 -24.96 17.72
CA VAL A 213 -6.17 -25.89 18.35
C VAL A 213 -6.51 -25.33 19.73
N GLY A 214 -7.72 -24.78 19.87
CA GLY A 214 -8.11 -24.04 21.06
C GLY A 214 -7.18 -22.84 21.28
N THR A 215 -6.35 -22.88 22.32
CA THR A 215 -5.37 -21.83 22.66
C THR A 215 -3.92 -22.19 22.28
N GLU A 216 -3.71 -23.41 21.77
CA GLU A 216 -2.37 -23.89 21.37
C GLU A 216 -2.03 -23.43 19.96
N ILE A 217 -0.84 -22.82 19.79
CA ILE A 217 -0.33 -22.32 18.50
C ILE A 217 0.93 -23.10 18.16
N ARG A 218 0.94 -23.73 17.01
CA ARG A 218 2.09 -24.43 16.45
C ARG A 218 2.49 -23.83 15.12
N LEU A 219 3.78 -23.62 14.92
CA LEU A 219 4.34 -23.15 13.66
C LEU A 219 5.22 -24.22 13.04
N MET A 220 5.12 -24.37 11.71
CA MET A 220 5.91 -25.33 10.95
C MET A 220 6.37 -24.70 9.63
N LYS A 221 7.55 -25.06 9.13
CA LYS A 221 7.97 -24.67 7.77
C LYS A 221 7.26 -25.54 6.73
N VAL A 222 6.93 -24.97 5.57
CA VAL A 222 6.42 -25.71 4.41
C VAL A 222 7.41 -26.82 4.01
N GLY A 223 8.72 -26.54 4.05
CA GLY A 223 9.79 -27.52 3.81
C GLY A 223 10.04 -28.52 4.94
N GLY A 224 9.25 -28.46 6.05
CA GLY A 224 9.41 -29.29 7.23
C GLY A 224 10.19 -28.62 8.37
N GLY A 225 9.98 -29.10 9.58
CA GLY A 225 10.58 -28.57 10.82
C GLY A 225 9.66 -27.61 11.57
N THR A 226 9.68 -27.74 12.90
CA THR A 226 8.88 -26.92 13.82
C THR A 226 9.57 -25.58 14.09
N LEU A 227 8.79 -24.53 14.24
CA LEU A 227 9.23 -23.18 14.62
C LEU A 227 8.61 -22.80 15.95
N ARG A 228 9.32 -22.01 16.75
CA ARG A 228 8.74 -21.41 17.96
C ARG A 228 8.09 -20.06 17.62
N PRO A 229 6.82 -19.80 18.00
CA PRO A 229 6.20 -18.49 17.84
C PRO A 229 6.98 -17.43 18.63
N ARG A 230 7.31 -16.31 18.00
CA ARG A 230 7.96 -15.16 18.64
C ARG A 230 6.95 -14.05 18.79
N PHE A 231 6.44 -13.88 20.00
CA PHE A 231 5.49 -12.84 20.33
C PHE A 231 6.24 -11.58 20.78
N GLU A 232 5.82 -10.44 20.24
CA GLU A 232 6.30 -9.10 20.59
C GLU A 232 5.12 -8.26 21.07
N LYS A 233 5.41 -7.22 21.88
CA LYS A 233 4.39 -6.30 22.33
C LYS A 233 3.73 -5.60 21.15
N ASN A 234 2.39 -5.56 21.13
CA ASN A 234 1.66 -4.79 20.13
C ASN A 234 1.95 -3.28 20.32
N ALA A 235 2.61 -2.69 19.34
CA ALA A 235 2.98 -1.28 19.35
C ALA A 235 1.87 -0.36 18.78
N ILE A 236 0.79 -0.94 18.23
CA ILE A 236 -0.29 -0.18 17.59
C ILE A 236 -1.39 0.08 18.61
N VAL A 237 -1.70 1.35 18.83
CA VAL A 237 -2.81 1.79 19.68
C VAL A 237 -4.04 2.01 18.80
N GLY A 238 -5.13 1.30 19.08
CA GLY A 238 -6.36 1.34 18.26
C GLY A 238 -7.06 2.71 18.17
N SER A 239 -6.77 3.64 19.09
CA SER A 239 -7.29 5.02 19.08
C SER A 239 -6.77 5.88 17.93
N GLU A 240 -5.70 5.45 17.25
CA GLU A 240 -5.10 6.20 16.14
C GLU A 240 -5.90 6.09 14.81
N VAL A 241 -6.92 5.23 14.75
CA VAL A 241 -7.74 5.00 13.56
C VAL A 241 -9.02 5.84 13.58
N SER A 242 -8.94 7.09 14.01
CA SER A 242 -10.08 8.02 14.01
C SER A 242 -9.88 9.13 12.99
N LYS A 243 -10.96 9.52 12.30
CA LYS A 243 -10.98 10.71 11.43
C LYS A 243 -10.90 12.02 12.23
N GLY A 244 -11.23 11.97 13.53
CA GLY A 244 -11.36 13.19 14.33
C GLY A 244 -12.45 14.11 13.78
N ALA A 245 -12.12 15.40 13.62
CA ALA A 245 -13.02 16.42 13.08
C ALA A 245 -13.10 16.44 11.53
N TYR A 246 -12.37 15.57 10.83
CA TYR A 246 -12.32 15.58 9.38
C TYR A 246 -13.43 14.70 8.79
N GLU A 247 -13.97 15.11 7.65
CA GLU A 247 -14.99 14.37 6.93
C GLU A 247 -14.47 13.03 6.40
N HIS A 248 -13.21 13.02 5.88
CA HIS A 248 -12.57 11.88 5.27
C HIS A 248 -11.15 11.65 5.85
N PHE A 249 -10.69 10.40 5.80
CA PHE A 249 -9.30 10.08 6.18
C PHE A 249 -8.29 10.78 5.28
N MET A 250 -8.53 10.86 3.97
CA MET A 250 -7.64 11.55 3.04
C MET A 250 -7.35 12.98 3.48
N LEU A 251 -8.39 13.75 3.83
CA LEU A 251 -8.21 15.13 4.28
C LEU A 251 -7.41 15.21 5.59
N LYS A 252 -7.75 14.35 6.56
CA LYS A 252 -6.98 14.24 7.81
C LYS A 252 -5.51 13.94 7.54
N GLU A 253 -5.25 12.95 6.68
CA GLU A 253 -3.90 12.48 6.39
C GLU A 253 -3.06 13.53 5.63
N ILE A 254 -3.69 14.35 4.78
CA ILE A 254 -3.04 15.53 4.20
C ILE A 254 -2.64 16.53 5.31
N HIS A 255 -3.54 16.79 6.26
CA HIS A 255 -3.26 17.66 7.41
C HIS A 255 -2.21 17.09 8.39
N ASP A 256 -1.99 15.78 8.41
CA ASP A 256 -0.93 15.14 9.19
C ASP A 256 0.48 15.37 8.58
N SER A 257 0.60 15.86 7.34
CA SER A 257 1.88 16.02 6.62
C SER A 257 2.95 16.81 7.39
N PRO A 258 2.66 17.94 8.05
CA PRO A 258 3.66 18.62 8.87
C PRO A 258 4.17 17.78 10.04
N ALA A 259 3.32 16.93 10.62
CA ALA A 259 3.69 16.06 11.73
C ALA A 259 4.64 14.94 11.26
N VAL A 260 4.39 14.32 10.09
CA VAL A 260 5.28 13.29 9.56
C VAL A 260 6.63 13.85 9.12
N ILE A 261 6.70 15.10 8.64
CA ILE A 261 7.97 15.79 8.39
C ILE A 261 8.74 15.94 9.70
N ARG A 262 8.09 16.40 10.79
CA ARG A 262 8.72 16.49 12.12
C ARG A 262 9.21 15.13 12.62
N GLN A 263 8.47 14.05 12.34
CA GLN A 263 8.88 12.70 12.70
C GLN A 263 10.13 12.26 11.92
N THR A 264 10.19 12.57 10.62
CA THR A 264 11.38 12.33 9.78
C THR A 264 12.63 13.01 10.34
N MET A 265 12.49 14.20 10.95
CA MET A 265 13.61 14.91 11.60
C MET A 265 14.12 14.18 12.86
N ARG A 266 13.26 13.39 13.54
CA ARG A 266 13.59 12.64 14.77
C ARG A 266 14.28 11.29 14.49
N VAL A 267 14.34 10.85 13.24
CA VAL A 267 15.09 9.63 12.87
C VAL A 267 16.52 9.75 13.38
N SER A 268 17.05 8.65 13.94
CA SER A 268 18.39 8.59 14.51
C SER A 268 19.46 9.10 13.54
N THR A 269 20.19 10.15 13.93
CA THR A 269 21.30 10.70 13.14
C THR A 269 22.38 9.64 12.90
N LYS A 270 22.64 8.76 13.89
CA LYS A 270 23.60 7.65 13.75
C LYS A 270 23.18 6.69 12.62
N ASP A 271 21.89 6.35 12.52
CA ASP A 271 21.41 5.41 11.51
C ASP A 271 21.36 6.05 10.12
N ILE A 272 20.96 7.32 10.02
CA ILE A 272 21.07 8.09 8.77
C ILE A 272 22.52 8.17 8.31
N GLN A 273 23.50 8.42 9.20
CA GLN A 273 24.91 8.49 8.84
C GLN A 273 25.47 7.13 8.41
N LYS A 274 25.04 6.02 9.03
CA LYS A 274 25.40 4.67 8.57
C LYS A 274 24.91 4.43 7.14
N LEU A 275 23.64 4.76 6.83
CA LEU A 275 23.10 4.63 5.49
C LEU A 275 23.81 5.58 4.52
N ALA A 276 24.04 6.84 4.90
CA ALA A 276 24.77 7.80 4.06
C ALA A 276 26.18 7.30 3.71
N SER A 277 26.85 6.61 4.62
CA SER A 277 28.15 5.99 4.37
C SER A 277 28.04 4.81 3.39
N ALA A 278 26.97 4.00 3.52
CA ALA A 278 26.70 2.92 2.57
C ALA A 278 26.39 3.45 1.16
N VAL A 279 25.62 4.56 1.05
CA VAL A 279 25.32 5.23 -0.22
C VAL A 279 26.62 5.70 -0.89
N ARG A 280 27.53 6.35 -0.15
CA ARG A 280 28.81 6.82 -0.71
C ARG A 280 29.75 5.68 -1.15
N ALA A 281 29.64 4.52 -0.54
CA ALA A 281 30.45 3.34 -0.84
C ALA A 281 29.82 2.40 -1.88
N ALA A 282 28.56 2.63 -2.26
CA ALA A 282 27.86 1.76 -3.17
C ALA A 282 28.43 1.85 -4.61
N ARG A 283 28.50 0.70 -5.28
CA ARG A 283 28.86 0.60 -6.70
C ARG A 283 27.78 1.23 -7.58
N ASN A 284 26.52 0.82 -7.36
CA ASN A 284 25.35 1.38 -7.99
C ASN A 284 24.27 1.62 -6.93
N ILE A 285 23.44 2.63 -7.16
CA ILE A 285 22.30 2.95 -6.29
C ILE A 285 21.03 2.87 -7.12
N TYR A 286 20.11 2.00 -6.68
CA TYR A 286 18.80 1.81 -7.27
C TYR A 286 17.72 2.24 -6.28
N CYS A 287 16.93 3.25 -6.64
CA CYS A 287 15.75 3.65 -5.89
C CYS A 287 14.54 2.97 -6.54
N ILE A 288 13.81 2.12 -5.81
CA ILE A 288 12.77 1.27 -6.39
C ILE A 288 11.43 1.41 -5.66
N GLY A 289 10.34 1.45 -6.43
CA GLY A 289 8.98 1.50 -5.93
C GLY A 289 7.96 1.30 -7.06
N SER A 290 6.68 1.26 -6.70
CA SER A 290 5.56 1.18 -7.65
C SER A 290 4.49 2.21 -7.27
N GLY A 291 3.76 2.78 -8.25
CA GLY A 291 2.76 3.81 -8.04
C GLY A 291 3.33 5.04 -7.30
N THR A 292 2.64 5.50 -6.25
CA THR A 292 3.07 6.60 -5.37
C THR A 292 4.48 6.38 -4.79
N ALA A 293 4.79 5.16 -4.34
CA ALA A 293 6.13 4.83 -3.85
C ALA A 293 7.18 4.85 -4.96
N GLY A 294 6.79 4.58 -6.21
CA GLY A 294 7.64 4.73 -7.40
C GLY A 294 8.01 6.20 -7.65
N ALA A 295 7.04 7.12 -7.57
CA ALA A 295 7.29 8.55 -7.64
C ALA A 295 8.20 9.03 -6.49
N ALA A 296 7.99 8.52 -5.26
CA ALA A 296 8.86 8.81 -4.12
C ALA A 296 10.29 8.28 -4.35
N ALA A 297 10.46 7.07 -4.85
CA ALA A 297 11.77 6.49 -5.18
C ALA A 297 12.51 7.33 -6.23
N ALA A 298 11.80 7.77 -7.27
CA ALA A 298 12.36 8.63 -8.30
C ALA A 298 12.74 10.02 -7.75
N GLN A 299 11.95 10.57 -6.81
CA GLN A 299 12.28 11.83 -6.13
C GLN A 299 13.50 11.67 -5.21
N ILE A 300 13.65 10.55 -4.52
CA ILE A 300 14.85 10.23 -3.72
C ILE A 300 16.08 10.16 -4.63
N ALA A 301 15.98 9.46 -5.76
CA ALA A 301 17.05 9.40 -6.75
C ALA A 301 17.41 10.80 -7.29
N PHE A 302 16.40 11.66 -7.53
CA PHE A 302 16.64 13.06 -7.91
C PHE A 302 17.44 13.81 -6.84
N TYR A 303 17.05 13.71 -5.56
CA TYR A 303 17.78 14.36 -4.47
C TYR A 303 19.22 13.86 -4.33
N LEU A 304 19.45 12.55 -4.47
CA LEU A 304 20.81 11.98 -4.45
C LEU A 304 21.69 12.57 -5.57
N ARG A 305 21.14 12.71 -6.78
CA ARG A 305 21.88 13.29 -7.91
C ARG A 305 22.12 14.79 -7.75
N THR A 306 21.13 15.54 -7.30
CA THR A 306 21.21 17.02 -7.30
C THR A 306 21.85 17.61 -6.05
N ILE A 307 21.56 17.04 -4.88
CA ILE A 307 22.07 17.51 -3.57
C ILE A 307 23.40 16.84 -3.23
N ALA A 308 23.45 15.51 -3.36
CA ALA A 308 24.62 14.73 -2.95
C ALA A 308 25.63 14.50 -4.07
N ARG A 309 25.26 14.78 -5.33
CA ARG A 309 26.08 14.54 -6.52
C ARG A 309 26.51 13.08 -6.68
N VAL A 310 25.61 12.16 -6.31
CA VAL A 310 25.82 10.72 -6.40
C VAL A 310 24.88 10.14 -7.46
N PRO A 311 25.39 9.34 -8.43
CA PRO A 311 24.54 8.67 -9.40
C PRO A 311 23.53 7.75 -8.72
N ALA A 312 22.26 7.88 -9.08
CA ALA A 312 21.20 7.01 -8.60
C ALA A 312 20.15 6.82 -9.70
N VAL A 313 19.72 5.58 -9.90
CA VAL A 313 18.73 5.17 -10.90
C VAL A 313 17.40 4.90 -10.20
N ALA A 314 16.30 5.39 -10.77
CA ALA A 314 14.96 5.05 -10.32
C ALA A 314 14.42 3.88 -11.13
N LEU A 315 13.88 2.86 -10.46
CA LEU A 315 13.27 1.68 -11.06
C LEU A 315 11.79 1.58 -10.67
N ILE A 316 10.97 1.16 -11.62
CA ILE A 316 9.59 0.72 -11.37
C ILE A 316 9.65 -0.77 -11.05
N GLY A 317 9.05 -1.21 -9.94
CA GLY A 317 9.14 -2.60 -9.49
C GLY A 317 8.77 -3.62 -10.55
N ALA A 318 7.64 -3.41 -11.24
CA ALA A 318 7.16 -4.32 -12.28
C ALA A 318 8.08 -4.43 -13.52
N GLU A 319 8.90 -3.39 -13.80
CA GLU A 319 9.75 -3.31 -14.99
C GLU A 319 11.24 -3.58 -14.69
N ALA A 320 11.58 -3.83 -13.42
CA ALA A 320 12.99 -3.92 -13.01
C ALA A 320 13.69 -5.24 -13.41
N SER A 321 12.97 -6.20 -13.99
CA SER A 321 13.54 -7.47 -14.46
C SER A 321 14.65 -7.29 -15.50
N ASP A 322 14.58 -6.24 -16.32
CA ASP A 322 15.59 -5.92 -17.34
C ASP A 322 16.96 -5.63 -16.72
N TYR A 323 16.98 -5.25 -15.44
CA TYR A 323 18.21 -4.95 -14.70
C TYR A 323 18.81 -6.15 -13.97
N TYR A 324 18.15 -7.32 -13.93
CA TYR A 324 18.56 -8.47 -13.12
C TYR A 324 20.01 -8.90 -13.38
N GLY A 325 20.44 -8.86 -14.64
CA GLY A 325 21.82 -9.19 -15.01
C GLY A 325 22.89 -8.22 -14.48
N LEU A 326 22.48 -7.02 -14.04
CA LEU A 326 23.37 -5.95 -13.58
C LEU A 326 23.53 -5.95 -12.05
N PHE A 327 22.59 -6.57 -11.31
CA PHE A 327 22.58 -6.55 -9.85
C PHE A 327 23.66 -7.44 -9.26
N GLY A 328 24.34 -6.93 -8.23
CA GLY A 328 25.40 -7.69 -7.59
C GLY A 328 25.90 -7.09 -6.28
N ARG A 329 26.96 -7.71 -5.79
CA ARG A 329 27.65 -7.27 -4.57
C ARG A 329 28.15 -5.83 -4.74
N GLY A 330 27.95 -5.02 -3.71
CA GLY A 330 28.30 -3.60 -3.70
C GLY A 330 27.18 -2.67 -4.14
N ASP A 331 26.08 -3.19 -4.69
CA ASP A 331 24.91 -2.37 -5.02
C ASP A 331 24.07 -2.09 -3.77
N LEU A 332 23.38 -0.96 -3.79
CA LEU A 332 22.44 -0.54 -2.74
C LEU A 332 21.09 -0.23 -3.34
N PHE A 333 20.07 -0.90 -2.84
CA PHE A 333 18.67 -0.60 -3.13
C PHE A 333 18.09 0.31 -2.05
N ILE A 334 17.33 1.33 -2.46
CA ILE A 334 16.56 2.23 -1.59
C ILE A 334 15.09 2.08 -1.95
N ALA A 335 14.31 1.52 -1.05
CA ALA A 335 12.92 1.14 -1.29
C ALA A 335 11.97 1.86 -0.31
N PRO A 336 11.37 2.99 -0.70
CA PRO A 336 10.23 3.56 0.04
C PRO A 336 9.00 2.69 -0.19
N SER A 337 8.18 2.50 0.85
CA SER A 337 6.91 1.78 0.76
C SER A 337 5.96 2.17 1.90
N GLN A 338 4.66 2.18 1.65
CA GLN A 338 3.68 2.32 2.71
C GLN A 338 3.52 0.99 3.46
N SER A 339 3.23 -0.08 2.75
CA SER A 339 2.97 -1.40 3.32
C SER A 339 4.21 -2.24 3.57
N GLY A 340 5.27 -2.06 2.75
CA GLY A 340 6.43 -2.94 2.73
C GLY A 340 6.12 -4.36 2.21
N GLU A 341 5.01 -4.52 1.48
CA GLU A 341 4.50 -5.82 1.01
C GLU A 341 4.18 -5.83 -0.51
N THR A 342 4.59 -4.81 -1.27
CA THR A 342 4.33 -4.74 -2.72
C THR A 342 5.08 -5.84 -3.45
N ALA A 343 4.34 -6.73 -4.13
CA ALA A 343 4.86 -7.97 -4.69
C ALA A 343 6.02 -7.76 -5.67
N ASP A 344 5.81 -6.91 -6.68
CA ASP A 344 6.82 -6.64 -7.72
C ASP A 344 8.13 -6.10 -7.13
N VAL A 345 8.02 -5.16 -6.17
CA VAL A 345 9.20 -4.57 -5.51
C VAL A 345 9.92 -5.61 -4.66
N LEU A 346 9.18 -6.43 -3.91
CA LEU A 346 9.77 -7.47 -3.06
C LEU A 346 10.52 -8.52 -3.85
N GLU A 347 10.01 -8.94 -5.00
CA GLU A 347 10.70 -9.89 -5.87
C GLU A 347 12.06 -9.37 -6.34
N VAL A 348 12.09 -8.11 -6.79
CA VAL A 348 13.36 -7.47 -7.19
C VAL A 348 14.33 -7.39 -6.03
N LEU A 349 13.87 -7.00 -4.83
CA LEU A 349 14.70 -6.90 -3.63
C LEU A 349 15.22 -8.26 -3.17
N GLU A 350 14.39 -9.31 -3.23
CA GLU A 350 14.81 -10.69 -2.93
C GLU A 350 15.88 -11.18 -3.91
N TYR A 351 15.68 -10.92 -5.20
CA TYR A 351 16.65 -11.26 -6.23
C TYR A 351 17.98 -10.51 -6.01
N ALA A 352 17.93 -9.20 -5.82
CA ALA A 352 19.10 -8.37 -5.57
C ALA A 352 19.87 -8.82 -4.31
N LYS A 353 19.14 -9.16 -3.23
CA LYS A 353 19.73 -9.68 -2.00
C LYS A 353 20.44 -11.01 -2.21
N LYS A 354 19.86 -11.94 -2.98
CA LYS A 354 20.51 -13.19 -3.38
C LYS A 354 21.80 -12.96 -4.16
N LYS A 355 21.90 -11.86 -4.90
CA LYS A 355 23.12 -11.43 -5.62
C LYS A 355 24.11 -10.64 -4.75
N GLY A 356 23.82 -10.44 -3.47
CA GLY A 356 24.71 -9.78 -2.50
C GLY A 356 24.56 -8.26 -2.42
N ALA A 357 23.52 -7.68 -3.03
CA ALA A 357 23.20 -6.27 -2.85
C ALA A 357 22.67 -5.99 -1.43
N LYS A 358 22.84 -4.75 -0.96
CA LYS A 358 22.26 -4.25 0.29
C LYS A 358 20.93 -3.55 0.03
N ILE A 359 20.06 -3.59 1.04
CA ILE A 359 18.73 -2.99 0.97
C ILE A 359 18.57 -1.97 2.09
N ALA A 360 18.16 -0.76 1.73
CA ALA A 360 17.63 0.25 2.64
C ALA A 360 16.13 0.42 2.37
N SER A 361 15.32 0.46 3.40
CA SER A 361 13.88 0.69 3.25
C SER A 361 13.38 1.80 4.16
N HIS A 362 12.34 2.52 3.70
CA HIS A 362 11.59 3.47 4.51
C HIS A 362 10.11 3.09 4.44
N VAL A 363 9.60 2.44 5.48
CA VAL A 363 8.29 1.76 5.49
C VAL A 363 7.43 2.26 6.64
N ASN A 364 6.12 2.35 6.44
CA ASN A 364 5.20 2.76 7.51
C ASN A 364 4.67 1.59 8.34
N MET A 365 4.42 0.42 7.74
CA MET A 365 3.86 -0.73 8.44
C MET A 365 4.93 -1.51 9.21
N PRO A 366 4.82 -1.58 10.56
CA PRO A 366 5.75 -2.37 11.38
C PRO A 366 5.72 -3.85 11.03
N GLY A 367 6.90 -4.51 11.10
CA GLY A 367 7.02 -5.96 10.89
C GLY A 367 6.78 -6.42 9.46
N SER A 368 6.69 -5.50 8.48
CA SER A 368 6.53 -5.85 7.08
C SER A 368 7.71 -6.67 6.54
N TYR A 369 7.46 -7.43 5.47
CA TYR A 369 8.50 -8.27 4.90
C TYR A 369 9.69 -7.46 4.38
N MET A 370 9.44 -6.32 3.76
CA MET A 370 10.50 -5.42 3.28
C MET A 370 11.43 -4.97 4.42
N THR A 371 10.89 -4.64 5.60
CA THR A 371 11.72 -4.22 6.75
C THR A 371 12.60 -5.35 7.26
N ARG A 372 12.10 -6.60 7.23
CA ARG A 372 12.83 -7.78 7.71
C ARG A 372 13.97 -8.20 6.79
N ILE A 373 13.85 -7.98 5.48
CA ILE A 373 14.92 -8.29 4.52
C ILE A 373 15.93 -7.15 4.37
N SER A 374 15.64 -5.96 4.91
CA SER A 374 16.48 -4.77 4.77
C SER A 374 17.70 -4.80 5.70
N ASP A 375 18.85 -4.35 5.17
CA ASP A 375 20.07 -4.12 5.94
C ASP A 375 20.00 -2.78 6.71
N PHE A 376 19.22 -1.83 6.18
CA PHE A 376 18.96 -0.51 6.76
C PHE A 376 17.45 -0.24 6.81
N PRO A 377 16.71 -0.83 7.76
CA PRO A 377 15.27 -0.57 7.90
C PRO A 377 15.02 0.76 8.60
N PHE A 378 14.23 1.63 7.97
CA PHE A 378 13.72 2.86 8.56
C PHE A 378 12.20 2.81 8.62
N MET A 379 11.66 3.18 9.78
CA MET A 379 10.22 3.29 9.99
C MET A 379 9.79 4.74 9.82
N ALA A 380 8.73 4.97 9.02
CA ALA A 380 8.16 6.30 8.84
C ALA A 380 7.52 6.86 10.13
N GLN A 381 6.99 5.96 10.97
CA GLN A 381 6.30 6.31 12.23
C GLN A 381 5.23 7.39 12.04
N ALA A 382 4.54 7.35 10.90
CA ALA A 382 3.53 8.34 10.51
C ALA A 382 2.13 8.00 11.04
N GLY A 383 2.02 6.96 11.88
CA GLY A 383 0.74 6.39 12.27
C GLY A 383 0.03 5.68 11.11
N PRO A 384 -1.15 5.11 11.34
CA PRO A 384 -1.94 4.49 10.28
C PRO A 384 -2.28 5.47 9.15
N GLU A 385 -2.22 5.00 7.91
CA GLU A 385 -2.75 5.68 6.73
C GLU A 385 -3.86 4.79 6.16
N ILE A 386 -5.09 5.24 6.30
CA ILE A 386 -6.32 4.46 6.05
C ILE A 386 -6.88 4.72 4.66
N CYS A 387 -6.83 5.98 4.19
CA CYS A 387 -7.20 6.29 2.82
C CYS A 387 -6.41 5.40 1.85
N VAL A 388 -7.09 4.80 0.87
CA VAL A 388 -6.43 3.95 -0.13
C VAL A 388 -5.40 4.75 -0.91
N MET A 389 -5.72 6.00 -1.24
CA MET A 389 -4.78 6.95 -1.84
C MET A 389 -3.74 7.40 -0.79
N SER A 390 -2.47 7.09 -1.04
CA SER A 390 -1.38 7.52 -0.14
C SER A 390 -1.13 9.02 -0.25
N THR A 391 -1.04 9.71 0.87
CA THR A 391 -0.79 11.16 0.94
C THR A 391 0.34 11.50 1.88
N LYS A 392 0.15 11.38 3.20
CA LYS A 392 1.17 11.71 4.21
C LYS A 392 2.41 10.82 4.10
N ILE A 393 2.24 9.56 3.68
CA ILE A 393 3.38 8.65 3.55
C ILE A 393 4.27 9.05 2.38
N PHE A 394 3.70 9.49 1.25
CA PHE A 394 4.49 10.08 0.16
C PHE A 394 5.33 11.27 0.68
N VAL A 395 4.72 12.20 1.41
CA VAL A 395 5.42 13.34 2.03
C VAL A 395 6.55 12.87 2.96
N SER A 396 6.29 11.87 3.81
CA SER A 396 7.31 11.27 4.69
C SER A 396 8.48 10.69 3.91
N GLN A 397 8.20 9.95 2.83
CA GLN A 397 9.21 9.29 2.01
C GLN A 397 10.13 10.29 1.31
N ILE A 398 9.56 11.34 0.68
CA ILE A 398 10.37 12.35 -0.01
C ILE A 398 11.11 13.26 0.98
N ALA A 399 10.54 13.56 2.16
CA ALA A 399 11.23 14.29 3.21
C ALA A 399 12.40 13.48 3.79
N TRP A 400 12.22 12.17 3.99
CA TRP A 400 13.30 11.28 4.40
C TRP A 400 14.40 11.21 3.34
N GLY A 401 14.04 11.08 2.06
CA GLY A 401 15.00 11.10 0.95
C GLY A 401 15.78 12.40 0.84
N PHE A 402 15.11 13.54 1.07
CA PHE A 402 15.75 14.85 1.14
C PHE A 402 16.78 14.92 2.28
N ARG A 403 16.43 14.46 3.47
CA ARG A 403 17.35 14.38 4.61
C ARG A 403 18.52 13.44 4.31
N LEU A 404 18.25 12.25 3.75
CA LEU A 404 19.28 11.28 3.37
C LEU A 404 20.27 11.92 2.38
N ALA A 405 19.82 12.60 1.34
CA ALA A 405 20.69 13.26 0.38
C ALA A 405 21.59 14.32 1.03
N HIS A 406 21.06 15.09 1.98
CA HIS A 406 21.85 16.04 2.76
C HIS A 406 22.88 15.32 3.66
N ALA A 407 22.53 14.20 4.27
CA ALA A 407 23.47 13.41 5.06
C ALA A 407 24.59 12.81 4.20
N VAL A 408 24.27 12.33 2.98
CA VAL A 408 25.25 11.85 1.99
C VAL A 408 26.21 12.99 1.59
N ALA A 409 25.68 14.21 1.40
CA ALA A 409 26.44 15.43 1.15
C ALA A 409 27.20 15.96 2.39
N ARG A 410 27.14 15.29 3.54
CA ARG A 410 27.70 15.73 4.84
C ARG A 410 27.08 17.03 5.39
N LYS A 411 25.81 17.29 5.05
CA LYS A 411 25.03 18.49 5.42
C LYS A 411 23.74 18.16 6.17
N ASP A 412 23.67 17.05 6.93
CA ASP A 412 22.44 16.56 7.58
C ASP A 412 21.75 17.65 8.42
N ALA A 413 22.50 18.41 9.22
CA ALA A 413 21.95 19.50 10.03
C ALA A 413 21.27 20.59 9.19
N GLN A 414 21.75 20.85 7.96
CA GLN A 414 21.13 21.80 7.03
C GLN A 414 19.79 21.22 6.53
N GLY A 415 19.78 19.95 6.14
CA GLY A 415 18.54 19.25 5.70
C GLY A 415 17.49 19.25 6.79
N VAL A 416 17.85 18.92 8.04
CA VAL A 416 16.95 18.95 9.21
C VAL A 416 16.38 20.36 9.45
N ARG A 417 17.20 21.41 9.38
CA ARG A 417 16.71 22.79 9.54
C ARG A 417 15.74 23.20 8.42
N ALA A 418 16.00 22.81 7.17
CA ALA A 418 15.12 23.10 6.05
C ALA A 418 13.74 22.40 6.22
N LEU A 419 13.73 21.12 6.61
CA LEU A 419 12.51 20.38 6.92
C LEU A 419 11.73 21.01 8.10
N GLY A 420 12.43 21.53 9.12
CA GLY A 420 11.79 22.22 10.24
C GLY A 420 11.08 23.52 9.83
N LYS A 421 11.70 24.31 8.94
CA LYS A 421 11.07 25.50 8.35
C LYS A 421 9.86 25.11 7.51
N LEU A 422 10.03 24.11 6.62
CA LEU A 422 8.96 23.58 5.78
C LEU A 422 7.74 23.16 6.63
N ALA A 423 7.95 22.38 7.69
CA ALA A 423 6.85 21.90 8.52
C ALA A 423 6.06 23.03 9.20
N LYS A 424 6.71 24.14 9.55
CA LYS A 424 6.03 25.34 10.08
C LYS A 424 5.18 26.03 9.02
N VAL A 425 5.76 26.28 7.85
CA VAL A 425 5.08 26.97 6.73
C VAL A 425 3.90 26.13 6.25
N MET A 426 4.10 24.82 6.09
CA MET A 426 3.04 23.88 5.68
C MET A 426 1.91 23.82 6.72
N SER A 427 2.22 23.84 8.03
CA SER A 427 1.18 23.90 9.07
C SER A 427 0.33 25.16 8.98
N ALA A 428 0.94 26.32 8.73
CA ALA A 428 0.23 27.57 8.57
C ALA A 428 -0.66 27.57 7.31
N LEU A 429 -0.13 27.07 6.20
CA LEU A 429 -0.86 26.97 4.94
C LEU A 429 -2.09 26.05 5.05
N LEU A 430 -1.95 24.88 5.68
CA LEU A 430 -3.04 23.94 5.89
C LEU A 430 -4.11 24.45 6.88
N ALA A 431 -3.78 25.41 7.74
CA ALA A 431 -4.74 26.06 8.64
C ALA A 431 -5.47 27.24 7.98
N ASP A 432 -5.04 27.69 6.81
CA ASP A 432 -5.63 28.84 6.13
C ASP A 432 -6.90 28.44 5.35
N ALA A 433 -8.06 28.90 5.84
CA ALA A 433 -9.35 28.64 5.20
C ALA A 433 -9.47 29.26 3.79
N SER A 434 -8.78 30.40 3.54
CA SER A 434 -8.75 31.04 2.22
C SER A 434 -8.02 30.16 1.21
N PHE A 435 -6.92 29.54 1.61
CA PHE A 435 -6.18 28.58 0.78
C PHE A 435 -7.05 27.39 0.39
N HIS A 436 -7.78 26.80 1.34
CA HIS A 436 -8.72 25.72 1.04
C HIS A 436 -9.84 26.15 0.11
N THR A 437 -10.37 27.36 0.26
CA THR A 437 -11.42 27.90 -0.62
C THR A 437 -10.91 28.04 -2.06
N GLN A 438 -9.73 28.62 -2.24
CA GLN A 438 -9.11 28.78 -3.55
C GLN A 438 -8.90 27.44 -4.28
N ILE A 439 -8.48 26.39 -3.56
CA ILE A 439 -8.29 25.06 -4.15
C ILE A 439 -9.65 24.42 -4.47
N ARG A 440 -10.63 24.56 -3.59
CA ARG A 440 -11.98 24.02 -3.78
C ARG A 440 -12.66 24.59 -5.03
N ASP A 441 -12.52 25.89 -5.26
CA ASP A 441 -13.11 26.55 -6.43
C ASP A 441 -12.47 26.05 -7.74
N ARG A 442 -11.15 25.88 -7.77
CA ARG A 442 -10.44 25.27 -8.90
C ARG A 442 -10.82 23.81 -9.10
N ALA A 443 -10.93 23.07 -8.01
CA ALA A 443 -11.35 21.66 -8.05
C ALA A 443 -12.75 21.50 -8.68
N ARG A 444 -13.69 22.39 -8.35
CA ARG A 444 -15.03 22.40 -8.96
C ARG A 444 -14.96 22.66 -10.47
N ALA A 445 -14.12 23.60 -10.88
CA ALA A 445 -13.94 23.89 -12.31
C ALA A 445 -13.35 22.69 -13.08
N TYR A 446 -12.40 21.94 -12.48
CA TYR A 446 -11.80 20.77 -13.12
C TYR A 446 -12.64 19.49 -12.99
N ALA A 447 -13.50 19.41 -11.99
CA ALA A 447 -14.28 18.20 -11.72
C ALA A 447 -15.27 17.83 -12.83
N SER A 448 -15.72 18.77 -13.65
CA SER A 448 -16.59 18.51 -14.80
C SER A 448 -15.85 18.00 -16.03
N GLY A 449 -14.52 18.18 -16.11
CA GLY A 449 -13.70 17.80 -17.24
C GLY A 449 -13.35 16.30 -17.26
N GLU A 450 -13.05 15.79 -18.45
CA GLU A 450 -12.55 14.42 -18.63
C GLU A 450 -11.03 14.36 -18.68
N HIS A 451 -10.37 15.45 -19.04
CA HIS A 451 -8.93 15.54 -19.21
C HIS A 451 -8.34 16.71 -18.42
N LEU A 452 -7.15 16.52 -17.90
CA LEU A 452 -6.36 17.54 -17.21
C LEU A 452 -4.87 17.31 -17.49
N PHE A 453 -4.17 18.35 -17.91
CA PHE A 453 -2.74 18.28 -18.19
C PHE A 453 -1.94 18.91 -17.05
N LEU A 454 -0.76 18.33 -16.75
CA LEU A 454 0.15 18.87 -15.75
C LEU A 454 1.54 19.05 -16.38
N LEU A 455 2.16 20.22 -16.16
CA LEU A 455 3.49 20.55 -16.65
C LEU A 455 4.44 20.77 -15.47
N ALA A 456 5.63 20.20 -15.55
CA ALA A 456 6.67 20.40 -14.54
C ALA A 456 8.06 20.17 -15.12
N LYS A 457 9.08 20.71 -14.41
CA LYS A 457 10.49 20.43 -14.69
C LYS A 457 11.27 20.19 -13.39
N GLY A 458 12.44 19.55 -13.50
CA GLY A 458 13.37 19.39 -12.39
C GLY A 458 12.77 18.66 -11.19
N GLN A 459 12.85 19.30 -10.02
CA GLN A 459 12.36 18.73 -8.76
C GLN A 459 10.86 18.48 -8.72
N ASN A 460 10.07 19.14 -9.57
CA ASN A 460 8.63 19.02 -9.62
C ASN A 460 8.12 17.89 -10.54
N VAL A 461 8.97 17.22 -11.32
CA VAL A 461 8.51 16.17 -12.26
C VAL A 461 7.85 15.00 -11.52
N GLN A 462 8.42 14.57 -10.38
CA GLN A 462 7.82 13.47 -9.62
C GLN A 462 6.61 13.92 -8.80
N ILE A 463 6.56 15.19 -8.42
CA ILE A 463 5.41 15.82 -7.76
C ILE A 463 4.21 15.87 -8.73
N MET A 464 4.46 16.27 -9.97
CA MET A 464 3.48 16.22 -11.05
C MET A 464 2.94 14.80 -11.29
N ARG A 465 3.84 13.80 -11.34
CA ARG A 465 3.43 12.39 -11.51
C ARG A 465 2.57 11.92 -10.36
N GLU A 466 2.93 12.25 -9.12
CA GLU A 466 2.12 11.91 -7.95
C GLU A 466 0.76 12.63 -7.96
N ALA A 467 0.72 13.90 -8.34
CA ALA A 467 -0.53 14.65 -8.50
C ALA A 467 -1.43 13.99 -9.56
N MET A 468 -0.86 13.62 -10.70
CA MET A 468 -1.56 12.87 -11.76
C MET A 468 -2.20 11.59 -11.20
N VAL A 469 -1.43 10.79 -10.45
CA VAL A 469 -1.92 9.56 -9.82
C VAL A 469 -3.10 9.87 -8.88
N LYS A 470 -3.00 10.88 -8.01
CA LYS A 470 -4.08 11.24 -7.07
C LYS A 470 -5.35 11.72 -7.78
N ILE A 471 -5.22 12.46 -8.87
CA ILE A 471 -6.37 12.93 -9.68
C ILE A 471 -7.04 11.73 -10.36
N ILE A 472 -6.27 10.83 -10.97
CA ILE A 472 -6.80 9.62 -11.62
C ILE A 472 -7.51 8.72 -10.59
N GLU A 473 -6.86 8.43 -9.46
CA GLU A 473 -7.38 7.55 -8.43
C GLU A 473 -8.66 8.09 -7.75
N GLY A 474 -8.69 9.39 -7.44
CA GLY A 474 -9.78 10.00 -6.67
C GLY A 474 -10.89 10.56 -7.53
N ALA A 475 -10.55 11.35 -8.53
CA ALA A 475 -11.52 12.06 -9.36
C ALA A 475 -11.94 11.29 -10.62
N TYR A 476 -11.25 10.21 -11.00
CA TYR A 476 -11.45 9.44 -12.23
C TYR A 476 -11.38 10.33 -13.49
N VAL A 477 -10.53 11.35 -13.45
CA VAL A 477 -10.22 12.25 -14.55
C VAL A 477 -8.92 11.77 -15.20
N HIS A 478 -8.88 11.72 -16.53
CA HIS A 478 -7.66 11.37 -17.26
C HIS A 478 -6.65 12.51 -17.13
N ALA A 479 -5.76 12.40 -16.16
CA ALA A 479 -4.69 13.36 -15.95
C ALA A 479 -3.42 12.91 -16.72
N HIS A 480 -2.77 13.86 -17.41
CA HIS A 480 -1.54 13.58 -18.17
C HIS A 480 -0.40 14.50 -17.70
N GLY A 481 0.57 13.92 -17.04
CA GLY A 481 1.76 14.64 -16.57
C GLY A 481 2.87 14.65 -17.63
N ILE A 482 3.30 15.84 -18.06
CA ILE A 482 4.25 16.05 -19.14
C ILE A 482 5.44 16.84 -18.61
N PRO A 483 6.70 16.35 -18.71
CA PRO A 483 7.86 17.19 -18.50
C PRO A 483 7.82 18.40 -19.45
N ALA A 484 7.99 19.61 -18.92
CA ALA A 484 7.80 20.84 -19.70
C ALA A 484 8.62 20.88 -21.00
N GLY A 485 9.84 20.30 -20.98
CA GLY A 485 10.69 20.21 -22.18
C GLY A 485 10.15 19.26 -23.26
N ASP A 486 9.37 18.24 -22.87
CA ASP A 486 8.81 17.24 -23.79
C ASP A 486 7.49 17.69 -24.43
N LEU A 487 6.83 18.72 -23.91
CA LEU A 487 5.53 19.21 -24.38
C LEU A 487 5.49 19.37 -25.90
N LYS A 488 6.46 20.04 -26.47
CA LYS A 488 6.54 20.37 -27.89
C LYS A 488 6.85 19.19 -28.81
N HIS A 489 7.30 18.07 -28.27
CA HIS A 489 7.63 16.88 -29.06
C HIS A 489 6.40 16.04 -29.43
N TYR A 490 5.30 16.11 -28.63
CA TYR A 490 4.08 15.34 -28.91
C TYR A 490 2.81 15.95 -28.30
N ALA A 491 2.79 16.27 -27.00
CA ALA A 491 1.57 16.53 -26.26
C ALA A 491 0.95 17.91 -26.58
N ILE A 492 1.70 18.83 -27.15
CA ILE A 492 1.21 20.14 -27.60
C ILE A 492 0.10 20.01 -28.64
N THR A 493 0.02 18.88 -29.36
CA THR A 493 -1.05 18.57 -30.33
C THR A 493 -2.43 18.46 -29.69
N LEU A 494 -2.51 18.22 -28.38
CA LEU A 494 -3.74 18.10 -27.60
C LEU A 494 -4.24 19.44 -27.05
N MET A 495 -3.44 20.52 -27.21
CA MET A 495 -3.79 21.85 -26.71
C MET A 495 -4.75 22.56 -27.66
N GLN A 496 -5.89 22.94 -27.13
CA GLN A 496 -6.96 23.68 -27.83
C GLN A 496 -7.61 24.66 -26.86
N PRO A 497 -8.42 25.61 -27.35
CA PRO A 497 -9.11 26.56 -26.49
C PRO A 497 -9.91 25.87 -25.38
N GLY A 498 -9.65 26.31 -24.13
CA GLY A 498 -10.29 25.76 -22.95
C GLY A 498 -9.62 24.52 -22.33
N THR A 499 -8.54 23.95 -22.92
CA THR A 499 -7.80 22.82 -22.34
C THR A 499 -7.25 23.18 -20.96
N PRO A 500 -7.62 22.46 -19.89
CA PRO A 500 -7.12 22.75 -18.55
C PRO A 500 -5.68 22.23 -18.36
N VAL A 501 -4.80 23.11 -17.88
CA VAL A 501 -3.39 22.82 -17.63
C VAL A 501 -2.98 23.33 -16.24
N ILE A 502 -2.28 22.52 -15.48
CA ILE A 502 -1.63 22.91 -14.21
C ILE A 502 -0.12 22.93 -14.44
N ALA A 503 0.53 24.06 -14.20
CA ALA A 503 1.97 24.20 -14.30
C ALA A 503 2.61 24.38 -12.92
N LEU A 504 3.66 23.60 -12.60
CA LEU A 504 4.34 23.62 -11.30
C LEU A 504 5.61 24.46 -11.39
N LEU A 505 5.69 25.51 -10.58
CA LEU A 505 6.87 26.38 -10.47
C LEU A 505 7.56 26.22 -9.10
N SER A 506 8.87 26.44 -9.10
CA SER A 506 9.73 26.57 -7.92
C SER A 506 10.93 27.41 -8.27
N HIS A 507 11.46 28.19 -7.33
CA HIS A 507 12.72 28.90 -7.50
C HIS A 507 13.91 27.92 -7.47
N ASP A 508 14.20 27.27 -8.60
CA ASP A 508 15.26 26.27 -8.74
C ASP A 508 16.17 26.48 -9.98
N GLY A 509 15.99 27.61 -10.65
CA GLY A 509 16.74 27.98 -11.85
C GLY A 509 16.20 27.36 -13.14
N LEU A 510 15.06 26.64 -13.07
CA LEU A 510 14.40 26.01 -14.22
C LEU A 510 13.06 26.67 -14.56
N GLU A 511 12.72 27.79 -13.90
CA GLU A 511 11.46 28.50 -14.04
C GLU A 511 11.17 28.87 -15.49
N ARG A 512 12.18 29.41 -16.21
CA ARG A 512 12.07 29.83 -17.62
C ARG A 512 11.60 28.71 -18.54
N ASP A 513 12.04 27.47 -18.27
CA ASP A 513 11.65 26.34 -19.12
C ASP A 513 10.17 25.97 -18.93
N VAL A 514 9.66 26.10 -17.69
CA VAL A 514 8.22 25.89 -17.41
C VAL A 514 7.42 27.07 -17.93
N GLU A 515 7.89 28.30 -17.78
CA GLU A 515 7.26 29.51 -18.33
C GLU A 515 7.12 29.44 -19.85
N ASN A 516 8.14 29.00 -20.56
CA ASN A 516 8.08 28.79 -22.00
C ASN A 516 6.96 27.79 -22.36
N ALA A 517 6.86 26.69 -21.61
CA ALA A 517 5.79 25.71 -21.83
C ALA A 517 4.40 26.28 -21.50
N ILE A 518 4.27 27.15 -20.47
CA ILE A 518 3.04 27.88 -20.18
C ILE A 518 2.64 28.74 -21.40
N HIS A 519 3.54 29.56 -21.91
CA HIS A 519 3.26 30.40 -23.09
C HIS A 519 2.93 29.58 -24.34
N GLU A 520 3.58 28.42 -24.53
CA GLU A 520 3.29 27.53 -25.66
C GLU A 520 1.86 26.98 -25.62
N VAL A 521 1.33 26.63 -24.44
CA VAL A 521 -0.05 26.13 -24.32
C VAL A 521 -1.08 27.26 -24.32
N GLU A 522 -0.78 28.41 -23.69
CA GLU A 522 -1.65 29.61 -23.69
C GLU A 522 -1.84 30.16 -25.11
N ALA A 523 -0.80 30.14 -25.96
CA ALA A 523 -0.89 30.54 -27.37
C ALA A 523 -1.87 29.68 -28.17
N ARG A 524 -2.30 28.53 -27.64
CA ARG A 524 -3.31 27.61 -28.21
C ARG A 524 -4.64 27.71 -27.48
N GLY A 525 -4.78 28.68 -26.57
CA GLY A 525 -5.99 28.93 -25.81
C GLY A 525 -6.21 28.00 -24.60
N ALA A 526 -5.19 27.29 -24.14
CA ALA A 526 -5.28 26.50 -22.91
C ALA A 526 -5.49 27.39 -21.67
N LEU A 527 -6.21 26.89 -20.70
CA LEU A 527 -6.45 27.57 -19.42
C LEU A 527 -5.45 27.09 -18.40
N VAL A 528 -4.41 27.89 -18.13
CA VAL A 528 -3.33 27.52 -17.25
C VAL A 528 -3.58 27.98 -15.82
N THR A 529 -3.41 27.07 -14.86
CA THR A 529 -3.26 27.38 -13.44
C THR A 529 -1.82 27.12 -13.02
N VAL A 530 -1.15 28.16 -12.55
CA VAL A 530 0.21 28.05 -12.01
C VAL A 530 0.11 27.70 -10.51
N VAL A 531 0.87 26.70 -10.08
CA VAL A 531 0.98 26.27 -8.67
C VAL A 531 2.43 26.34 -8.24
N GLY A 532 2.73 27.07 -7.19
CA GLY A 532 4.10 27.18 -6.64
C GLY A 532 4.47 28.59 -6.23
N SER A 533 5.79 28.82 -6.15
CA SER A 533 6.36 30.14 -5.88
C SER A 533 6.93 30.76 -7.16
N SER A 534 6.66 32.05 -7.37
CA SER A 534 7.18 32.83 -8.49
C SER A 534 7.24 34.31 -8.13
N ASP A 535 8.20 35.03 -8.67
CA ASP A 535 8.29 36.49 -8.60
C ASP A 535 7.39 37.18 -9.64
N LYS A 536 6.80 36.40 -10.57
CA LYS A 536 5.90 36.90 -11.61
C LYS A 536 4.45 36.68 -11.21
N GLU A 537 3.60 37.59 -11.66
CA GLU A 537 2.15 37.45 -11.55
C GLU A 537 1.61 36.64 -12.72
N TYR A 538 0.69 35.72 -12.44
CA TYR A 538 -0.06 34.94 -13.41
C TYR A 538 -1.55 35.17 -13.18
N ALA A 539 -2.31 35.25 -14.26
CA ALA A 539 -3.77 35.49 -14.22
C ALA A 539 -4.51 34.47 -13.33
N ASN A 540 -4.04 33.24 -13.30
CA ASN A 540 -4.59 32.20 -12.45
C ASN A 540 -3.45 31.46 -11.71
N MET A 541 -3.14 31.90 -10.50
CA MET A 541 -2.08 31.35 -9.68
C MET A 541 -2.62 30.87 -8.34
N LEU A 542 -2.18 29.71 -7.92
CA LEU A 542 -2.19 29.24 -6.54
C LEU A 542 -0.79 29.46 -5.96
N ALA A 543 -0.60 30.67 -5.43
CA ALA A 543 0.69 31.08 -4.90
C ALA A 543 1.04 30.34 -3.61
N LEU A 544 2.25 29.83 -3.54
CA LEU A 544 2.80 29.13 -2.37
C LEU A 544 4.01 29.89 -1.82
N PRO A 545 4.22 29.84 -0.50
CA PRO A 545 5.44 30.38 0.09
C PRO A 545 6.68 29.71 -0.52
N ASP A 546 7.72 30.49 -0.84
CA ASP A 546 9.00 29.94 -1.27
C ASP A 546 9.67 29.16 -0.11
N THR A 547 9.83 27.90 -0.29
CA THR A 547 10.52 26.99 0.64
C THR A 547 11.86 26.49 0.09
N GLN A 548 12.35 27.12 -0.96
CA GLN A 548 13.64 26.87 -1.60
C GLN A 548 13.85 25.39 -1.96
N ALA A 549 14.90 24.76 -1.46
CA ALA A 549 15.22 23.36 -1.75
C ALA A 549 14.12 22.35 -1.33
N THR A 550 13.14 22.75 -0.52
CA THR A 550 12.00 21.91 -0.11
C THR A 550 10.71 22.22 -0.88
N SER A 551 10.74 23.06 -1.91
CA SER A 551 9.55 23.47 -2.68
C SER A 551 8.80 22.29 -3.29
N ALA A 552 9.51 21.26 -3.77
CA ALA A 552 8.87 20.03 -4.24
C ALA A 552 7.96 19.38 -3.18
N ILE A 553 8.41 19.35 -1.91
CA ILE A 553 7.63 18.79 -0.81
C ILE A 553 6.45 19.70 -0.43
N MET A 554 6.57 21.02 -0.64
CA MET A 554 5.48 21.95 -0.44
C MET A 554 4.43 21.82 -1.55
N ASN A 555 4.87 21.75 -2.81
CA ASN A 555 4.00 21.78 -3.98
C ASN A 555 3.04 20.59 -4.09
N ILE A 556 3.33 19.45 -3.42
CA ILE A 556 2.40 18.31 -3.44
C ILE A 556 1.12 18.57 -2.63
N ILE A 557 1.17 19.40 -1.59
CA ILE A 557 0.04 19.63 -0.68
C ILE A 557 -1.19 20.21 -1.40
N PRO A 558 -1.09 21.33 -2.15
CA PRO A 558 -2.24 21.84 -2.89
C PRO A 558 -2.76 20.85 -3.95
N LEU A 559 -1.91 20.03 -4.51
CA LEU A 559 -2.29 19.04 -5.52
C LEU A 559 -3.03 17.84 -4.92
N GLN A 560 -2.63 17.40 -3.72
CA GLN A 560 -3.38 16.40 -2.96
C GLN A 560 -4.76 16.93 -2.53
N LEU A 561 -4.82 18.18 -2.06
CA LEU A 561 -6.09 18.86 -1.74
C LEU A 561 -6.95 19.05 -2.99
N LEU A 562 -6.37 19.39 -4.13
CA LEU A 562 -7.06 19.51 -5.40
C LEU A 562 -7.72 18.18 -5.79
N ALA A 563 -6.95 17.10 -5.78
CA ALA A 563 -7.48 15.76 -6.07
C ALA A 563 -8.60 15.35 -5.10
N TYR A 564 -8.43 15.66 -3.81
CA TYR A 564 -9.45 15.43 -2.78
C TYR A 564 -10.75 16.19 -3.11
N TYR A 565 -10.68 17.52 -3.34
CA TYR A 565 -11.87 18.31 -3.60
C TYR A 565 -12.51 18.00 -4.97
N MET A 566 -11.72 17.62 -5.98
CA MET A 566 -12.25 17.11 -7.25
C MET A 566 -13.05 15.82 -7.04
N ALA A 567 -12.51 14.88 -6.25
CA ALA A 567 -13.20 13.63 -5.92
C ALA A 567 -14.52 13.89 -5.18
N VAL A 568 -14.51 14.78 -4.17
CA VAL A 568 -15.71 15.20 -3.43
C VAL A 568 -16.74 15.85 -4.36
N ALA A 569 -16.30 16.76 -5.24
CA ALA A 569 -17.20 17.45 -6.18
C ALA A 569 -17.86 16.48 -7.18
N ARG A 570 -17.23 15.37 -7.49
CA ARG A 570 -17.78 14.28 -8.33
C ARG A 570 -18.64 13.27 -7.55
N GLY A 571 -18.75 13.40 -6.23
CA GLY A 571 -19.47 12.45 -5.38
C GLY A 571 -18.76 11.11 -5.21
N ASN A 572 -17.45 11.03 -5.48
CA ASN A 572 -16.68 9.81 -5.36
C ASN A 572 -16.33 9.52 -3.89
N ASN A 573 -16.16 8.24 -3.55
CA ASN A 573 -15.62 7.86 -2.25
C ASN A 573 -14.11 8.10 -2.22
N VAL A 574 -13.67 9.15 -1.56
CA VAL A 574 -12.26 9.56 -1.52
C VAL A 574 -11.37 8.62 -0.70
N ASP A 575 -11.93 7.96 0.32
CA ASP A 575 -11.15 7.04 1.17
C ASP A 575 -11.01 5.65 0.56
N LYS A 576 -12.01 5.26 -0.29
CA LYS A 576 -12.07 3.95 -0.96
C LYS A 576 -12.43 4.12 -2.43
N PRO A 577 -11.52 4.60 -3.28
CA PRO A 577 -11.74 4.73 -4.72
C PRO A 577 -12.00 3.36 -5.36
N ARG A 578 -12.81 3.33 -6.42
CA ARG A 578 -13.14 2.08 -7.12
C ARG A 578 -11.89 1.42 -7.75
N ASN A 579 -11.90 0.09 -7.84
CA ASN A 579 -10.96 -0.74 -8.61
C ASN A 579 -9.48 -0.69 -8.17
N ILE A 580 -9.16 -0.05 -7.06
CA ILE A 580 -7.79 -0.03 -6.51
C ILE A 580 -7.77 -0.53 -5.07
N ALA A 581 -6.60 -0.92 -4.59
CA ALA A 581 -6.39 -1.37 -3.23
C ALA A 581 -5.17 -0.66 -2.60
N LYS A 582 -5.18 -0.49 -1.27
CA LYS A 582 -4.12 0.20 -0.52
C LYS A 582 -2.72 -0.39 -0.75
N SER A 583 -2.62 -1.68 -1.03
CA SER A 583 -1.35 -2.36 -1.30
C SER A 583 -1.57 -3.53 -2.25
N VAL A 584 -0.70 -3.69 -3.23
CA VAL A 584 -0.74 -4.77 -4.23
C VAL A 584 0.29 -5.83 -3.84
N THR A 585 -0.18 -6.98 -3.34
CA THR A 585 0.66 -8.09 -2.87
C THR A 585 0.67 -9.30 -3.81
N VAL A 586 0.05 -9.16 -4.96
CA VAL A 586 -0.01 -10.13 -6.06
C VAL A 586 0.54 -9.49 -7.33
N LYS A 587 0.95 -10.32 -8.29
CA LYS A 587 1.34 -9.89 -9.63
C LYS A 587 0.16 -9.87 -10.57
#